data_2ddae6ea2037bec1cd5f93d636efd03e
#
_entry.id   2ddae6ea2037bec1cd5f93d636efd03e
#
_cell.length_a   1.000
_cell.length_b   1.000
_cell.length_c   1.000
_cell.angle_alpha   90.00
_cell.angle_beta   90.00
_cell.angle_gamma   90.00
#
_symmetry.space_group_name_H-M   'P 1'
#
loop_
_entity.id
_entity.type
_entity.pdbx_description
1 polymer ?
#
loop_
_entity_poly.entity_id
_entity_poly.type
_entity_poly.pdbx_seq_one_letter_code
_entity_poly.pdbx_strand_id
1 'polypeptide(L)'
;MRGNPVRKQVLVIAAVAIVIAAGAVTWYVLTQRRVGSILEQGERTNLLWIGHDGAGGVDGMTVVSLSSGDLVFLSVPPAVRVKGTGGGLVPVADVYGETGGIGAALAISDLLGIDVPFFVAVERGVWSEWIDAFGGVTVAIDGTAIYADASVDPPIRVEIRSEERTMSGADAIPFAVSEGLPGDIGLTSRREALLRATLAQAVRGQTTRGLRAAVRKRFPAIETNCALEDLFDVATVLHDVSADAVRTVVLPTETVIVEGESVIEPKIVELERIVASSLKGLDLLTPDEVNVAVFNGNGIREMASRTAEYLRARGFSITRIGNADSFDYSPSYIVVLSDEAKAWVLQDALPPNEIRIVFPETFEESYAALQDYVPVGTDLLLIAGQGMELE
;
A
#
# COMPACT_ATOMS: atom_id res chain seq x y z
N MET A 1 -1.29 24.63 59.03
CA MET A 1 -1.16 25.44 57.79
C MET A 1 -2.47 25.33 56.98
N ARG A 2 -3.34 26.31 57.04
CA ARG A 2 -4.61 26.34 56.29
C ARG A 2 -4.30 26.83 54.89
N GLY A 3 -4.37 25.94 53.87
CA GLY A 3 -4.15 26.32 52.47
C GLY A 3 -5.15 27.39 52.01
N ASN A 4 -4.66 28.40 51.35
CA ASN A 4 -5.42 29.57 50.87
C ASN A 4 -6.58 29.10 49.96
N PRO A 5 -7.85 29.31 50.31
CA PRO A 5 -9.02 28.83 49.57
C PRO A 5 -9.07 29.40 48.14
N VAL A 6 -8.56 30.60 47.91
CA VAL A 6 -8.48 31.23 46.57
C VAL A 6 -7.54 30.45 45.64
N ARG A 7 -6.41 29.94 46.16
CA ARG A 7 -5.46 29.15 45.34
C ARG A 7 -6.04 27.79 44.92
N LYS A 8 -6.87 27.16 45.76
CA LYS A 8 -7.59 25.93 45.42
C LYS A 8 -8.66 26.17 44.33
N GLN A 9 -9.40 27.26 44.44
CA GLN A 9 -10.41 27.63 43.45
C GLN A 9 -9.78 27.94 42.08
N VAL A 10 -8.67 28.68 42.05
CA VAL A 10 -7.93 28.94 40.80
C VAL A 10 -7.40 27.67 40.14
N LEU A 11 -6.88 26.72 40.92
CA LEU A 11 -6.42 25.42 40.42
C LEU A 11 -7.57 24.56 39.85
N VAL A 12 -8.73 24.56 40.46
CA VAL A 12 -9.92 23.84 39.97
C VAL A 12 -10.42 24.49 38.67
N ILE A 13 -10.50 25.80 38.61
CA ILE A 13 -10.92 26.50 37.39
C ILE A 13 -9.93 26.24 36.25
N ALA A 14 -8.62 26.27 36.53
CA ALA A 14 -7.58 25.95 35.49
C ALA A 14 -7.69 24.49 35.01
N ALA A 15 -7.91 23.52 35.90
CA ALA A 15 -8.10 22.14 35.56
C ALA A 15 -9.35 21.92 34.66
N VAL A 16 -10.48 22.55 35.04
CA VAL A 16 -11.72 22.50 34.20
C VAL A 16 -11.50 23.15 32.83
N ALA A 17 -10.82 24.28 32.76
CA ALA A 17 -10.49 24.93 31.48
C ALA A 17 -9.61 24.06 30.57
N ILE A 18 -8.64 23.35 31.18
CA ILE A 18 -7.78 22.39 30.39
C ILE A 18 -8.61 21.24 29.87
N VAL A 19 -9.52 20.67 30.68
CA VAL A 19 -10.40 19.57 30.23
C VAL A 19 -11.35 20.02 29.12
N ILE A 20 -11.92 21.23 29.25
CA ILE A 20 -12.79 21.79 28.20
C ILE A 20 -11.98 22.07 26.92
N ALA A 21 -10.77 22.63 27.03
CA ALA A 21 -9.91 22.89 25.89
C ALA A 21 -9.47 21.57 25.20
N ALA A 22 -9.09 20.55 25.98
CA ALA A 22 -8.76 19.23 25.47
C ALA A 22 -9.98 18.59 24.77
N GLY A 23 -11.17 18.68 25.38
CA GLY A 23 -12.44 18.20 24.79
C GLY A 23 -12.77 18.94 23.48
N ALA A 24 -12.59 20.27 23.44
CA ALA A 24 -12.81 21.07 22.25
C ALA A 24 -11.81 20.76 21.13
N VAL A 25 -10.53 20.55 21.45
CA VAL A 25 -9.51 20.13 20.48
C VAL A 25 -9.80 18.72 19.97
N THR A 26 -10.16 17.78 20.84
CA THR A 26 -10.54 16.42 20.43
C THR A 26 -11.78 16.45 19.55
N TRP A 27 -12.82 17.22 19.93
CA TRP A 27 -14.01 17.39 19.12
C TRP A 27 -13.69 18.02 17.76
N TYR A 28 -12.85 19.07 17.72
CA TYR A 28 -12.42 19.74 16.50
C TYR A 28 -11.67 18.77 15.57
N VAL A 29 -10.70 18.00 16.09
CA VAL A 29 -9.94 17.01 15.32
C VAL A 29 -10.85 15.90 14.78
N LEU A 30 -11.81 15.41 15.60
CA LEU A 30 -12.73 14.33 15.20
C LEU A 30 -13.84 14.79 14.23
N THR A 31 -14.10 16.09 14.13
CA THR A 31 -15.15 16.64 13.25
C THR A 31 -14.58 17.29 11.99
N GLN A 32 -13.26 17.41 11.85
CA GLN A 32 -12.67 17.92 10.61
C GLN A 32 -12.85 16.92 9.46
N ARG A 33 -13.32 17.41 8.35
CA ARG A 33 -13.40 16.73 7.05
C ARG A 33 -12.00 16.70 6.43
N ARG A 34 -11.17 15.73 6.81
CA ARG A 34 -9.77 15.62 6.38
C ARG A 34 -9.63 15.01 4.99
N VAL A 35 -10.34 13.91 4.74
CA VAL A 35 -10.31 13.21 3.44
C VAL A 35 -10.81 14.14 2.33
N GLY A 36 -11.98 14.76 2.50
CA GLY A 36 -12.52 15.66 1.50
C GLY A 36 -11.63 16.84 1.20
N SER A 37 -10.96 17.43 2.21
CA SER A 37 -10.06 18.56 1.98
C SER A 37 -8.81 18.17 1.17
N ILE A 38 -8.26 16.95 1.36
CA ILE A 38 -7.15 16.41 0.60
C ILE A 38 -7.57 16.21 -0.87
N LEU A 39 -8.71 15.56 -1.09
CA LEU A 39 -9.23 15.29 -2.43
C LEU A 39 -9.62 16.58 -3.20
N GLU A 40 -10.16 17.61 -2.52
CA GLU A 40 -10.47 18.90 -3.10
C GLU A 40 -9.21 19.69 -3.54
N GLN A 41 -8.04 19.40 -2.92
CA GLN A 41 -6.76 19.93 -3.34
C GLN A 41 -6.14 19.18 -4.52
N GLY A 42 -6.79 18.11 -4.99
CA GLY A 42 -6.28 17.24 -6.06
C GLY A 42 -5.22 16.25 -5.58
N GLU A 43 -5.02 16.15 -4.27
CA GLU A 43 -4.05 15.25 -3.68
C GLU A 43 -4.65 13.83 -3.50
N ARG A 44 -3.77 12.85 -3.40
CA ARG A 44 -4.11 11.46 -3.09
C ARG A 44 -4.06 11.24 -1.58
N THR A 45 -4.96 10.41 -1.07
CA THR A 45 -4.92 9.95 0.32
C THR A 45 -5.06 8.44 0.42
N ASN A 46 -4.60 7.86 1.51
CA ASN A 46 -4.57 6.42 1.73
C ASN A 46 -5.26 6.05 3.03
N LEU A 47 -5.99 4.94 2.99
CA LEU A 47 -6.73 4.38 4.11
C LEU A 47 -6.41 2.89 4.22
N LEU A 48 -6.02 2.40 5.40
CA LEU A 48 -5.84 0.97 5.66
C LEU A 48 -7.17 0.33 6.08
N TRP A 49 -7.69 -0.56 5.23
CA TRP A 49 -8.81 -1.44 5.57
C TRP A 49 -8.28 -2.69 6.25
N ILE A 50 -8.85 -3.08 7.38
CA ILE A 50 -8.49 -4.27 8.15
C ILE A 50 -9.75 -5.11 8.39
N GLY A 51 -9.75 -6.35 7.95
CA GLY A 51 -10.74 -7.36 8.31
C GLY A 51 -10.20 -8.23 9.44
N HIS A 52 -11.00 -8.48 10.50
CA HIS A 52 -10.58 -9.29 11.64
C HIS A 52 -11.71 -10.18 12.18
N ASP A 53 -11.35 -11.21 12.95
CA ASP A 53 -12.28 -12.19 13.48
C ASP A 53 -12.92 -11.80 14.83
N GLY A 54 -12.55 -10.65 15.39
CA GLY A 54 -12.99 -10.20 16.71
C GLY A 54 -12.25 -10.86 17.88
N ALA A 55 -11.43 -11.89 17.62
CA ALA A 55 -10.66 -12.62 18.63
C ALA A 55 -9.16 -12.33 18.61
N GLY A 56 -8.74 -11.40 17.74
CA GLY A 56 -7.34 -10.99 17.56
C GLY A 56 -6.70 -11.51 16.26
N GLY A 57 -7.39 -12.36 15.50
CA GLY A 57 -6.95 -12.80 14.18
C GLY A 57 -7.28 -11.78 13.10
N VAL A 58 -6.31 -11.48 12.24
CA VAL A 58 -6.48 -10.60 11.09
C VAL A 58 -6.73 -11.43 9.83
N ASP A 59 -7.87 -11.18 9.17
CA ASP A 59 -8.28 -11.88 7.97
C ASP A 59 -7.64 -11.32 6.71
N GLY A 60 -7.47 -10.01 6.66
CA GLY A 60 -6.89 -9.33 5.51
C GLY A 60 -6.66 -7.87 5.78
N MET A 61 -5.72 -7.30 5.05
CA MET A 61 -5.43 -5.88 5.05
C MET A 61 -5.37 -5.38 3.61
N THR A 62 -5.89 -4.18 3.37
CA THR A 62 -5.85 -3.54 2.04
C THR A 62 -5.63 -2.04 2.22
N VAL A 63 -4.61 -1.51 1.57
CA VAL A 63 -4.47 -0.05 1.44
C VAL A 63 -5.39 0.41 0.31
N VAL A 64 -6.36 1.23 0.66
CA VAL A 64 -7.28 1.89 -0.27
C VAL A 64 -6.71 3.27 -0.56
N SER A 65 -6.18 3.46 -1.74
CA SER A 65 -5.55 4.71 -2.19
C SER A 65 -6.52 5.45 -3.11
N LEU A 66 -6.89 6.66 -2.72
CA LEU A 66 -7.98 7.44 -3.30
C LEU A 66 -7.44 8.75 -3.89
N SER A 67 -7.89 9.09 -5.09
CA SER A 67 -7.80 10.43 -5.68
C SER A 67 -9.10 10.75 -6.44
N SER A 68 -9.25 11.99 -6.95
CA SER A 68 -10.45 12.38 -7.68
C SER A 68 -10.49 11.74 -9.08
N GLY A 69 -10.84 10.46 -9.18
CA GLY A 69 -11.02 9.74 -10.44
C GLY A 69 -10.18 8.46 -10.57
N ASP A 70 -9.34 8.15 -9.59
CA ASP A 70 -8.52 6.93 -9.58
C ASP A 70 -8.57 6.27 -8.18
N LEU A 71 -8.74 4.96 -8.17
CA LEU A 71 -8.86 4.14 -6.97
C LEU A 71 -7.95 2.92 -7.08
N VAL A 72 -7.06 2.77 -6.11
CA VAL A 72 -6.15 1.62 -6.06
C VAL A 72 -6.38 0.84 -4.77
N PHE A 73 -6.57 -0.47 -4.90
CA PHE A 73 -6.55 -1.43 -3.80
C PHE A 73 -5.21 -2.16 -3.79
N LEU A 74 -4.37 -1.89 -2.80
CA LEU A 74 -3.15 -2.65 -2.56
C LEU A 74 -3.39 -3.65 -1.43
N SER A 75 -3.49 -4.93 -1.79
CA SER A 75 -3.64 -6.02 -0.83
C SER A 75 -2.33 -6.28 -0.09
N VAL A 76 -2.39 -6.29 1.24
CA VAL A 76 -1.26 -6.53 2.13
C VAL A 76 -1.47 -7.84 2.88
N PRO A 77 -0.64 -8.87 2.66
CA PRO A 77 -0.74 -10.11 3.42
C PRO A 77 -0.52 -9.84 4.92
N PRO A 78 -1.42 -10.28 5.82
CA PRO A 78 -1.27 -10.03 7.27
C PRO A 78 0.02 -10.61 7.88
N ALA A 79 0.59 -11.64 7.24
CA ALA A 79 1.84 -12.27 7.67
C ALA A 79 3.09 -11.57 7.14
N VAL A 80 2.97 -10.53 6.30
CA VAL A 80 4.16 -9.80 5.82
C VAL A 80 4.86 -9.11 6.98
N ARG A 81 6.19 -9.26 7.04
CA ARG A 81 6.99 -8.68 8.12
C ARG A 81 7.24 -7.20 7.87
N VAL A 82 6.97 -6.43 8.89
CA VAL A 82 7.18 -4.98 8.96
C VAL A 82 7.98 -4.64 10.22
N LYS A 83 8.48 -3.42 10.32
CA LYS A 83 9.18 -2.95 11.52
C LYS A 83 8.17 -2.79 12.67
N GLY A 84 8.31 -3.61 13.71
CA GLY A 84 7.50 -3.55 14.92
C GLY A 84 7.96 -2.50 15.92
N THR A 85 7.18 -2.32 16.98
CA THR A 85 7.43 -1.36 18.08
C THR A 85 8.77 -1.60 18.81
N GLY A 86 9.22 -2.85 18.86
CA GLY A 86 10.52 -3.25 19.44
C GLY A 86 11.71 -3.09 18.50
N GLY A 87 11.54 -2.59 17.29
CA GLY A 87 12.59 -2.39 16.28
C GLY A 87 12.96 -3.65 15.49
N GLY A 88 12.40 -4.82 15.84
CA GLY A 88 12.51 -6.06 15.06
C GLY A 88 11.46 -6.14 13.96
N LEU A 89 11.65 -7.08 13.01
CA LEU A 89 10.67 -7.39 11.99
C LEU A 89 9.65 -8.40 12.54
N VAL A 90 8.37 -8.05 12.50
CA VAL A 90 7.24 -8.89 12.94
C VAL A 90 6.11 -8.84 11.91
N PRO A 91 5.20 -9.85 11.84
CA PRO A 91 4.02 -9.78 11.01
C PRO A 91 3.21 -8.50 11.26
N VAL A 92 2.67 -7.88 10.22
CA VAL A 92 1.85 -6.67 10.39
C VAL A 92 0.56 -6.95 11.18
N ALA A 93 0.07 -8.18 11.15
CA ALA A 93 -1.04 -8.63 12.00
C ALA A 93 -0.72 -8.51 13.49
N ASP A 94 0.51 -8.84 13.90
CA ASP A 94 0.96 -8.72 15.29
C ASP A 94 1.06 -7.24 15.71
N VAL A 95 1.54 -6.37 14.80
CA VAL A 95 1.53 -4.92 15.05
C VAL A 95 0.11 -4.42 15.30
N TYR A 96 -0.87 -4.88 14.50
CA TYR A 96 -2.28 -4.55 14.74
C TYR A 96 -2.76 -5.05 16.10
N GLY A 97 -2.44 -6.29 16.46
CA GLY A 97 -2.80 -6.87 17.77
C GLY A 97 -2.23 -6.11 18.96
N GLU A 98 -1.01 -5.56 18.84
CA GLU A 98 -0.34 -4.82 19.93
C GLU A 98 -0.75 -3.35 20.00
N THR A 99 -0.95 -2.69 18.87
CA THR A 99 -1.05 -1.21 18.79
C THR A 99 -2.33 -0.72 18.12
N GLY A 100 -3.22 -1.63 17.71
CA GLY A 100 -4.45 -1.31 16.98
C GLY A 100 -4.21 -0.79 15.57
N GLY A 101 -5.28 -0.29 14.95
CA GLY A 101 -5.25 0.16 13.56
C GLY A 101 -4.31 1.32 13.27
N ILE A 102 -4.07 2.22 14.24
CA ILE A 102 -3.11 3.33 14.06
C ILE A 102 -1.68 2.79 13.90
N GLY A 103 -1.26 1.86 14.75
CA GLY A 103 0.09 1.30 14.68
C GLY A 103 0.30 0.48 13.41
N ALA A 104 -0.71 -0.31 12.99
CA ALA A 104 -0.66 -1.03 11.73
C ALA A 104 -0.57 -0.07 10.53
N ALA A 105 -1.33 1.02 10.52
CA ALA A 105 -1.27 2.03 9.46
C ALA A 105 0.10 2.72 9.39
N LEU A 106 0.72 3.03 10.52
CA LEU A 106 2.08 3.58 10.58
C LEU A 106 3.13 2.59 10.06
N ALA A 107 3.04 1.31 10.46
CA ALA A 107 3.97 0.29 9.98
C ALA A 107 3.87 0.05 8.46
N ILE A 108 2.65 0.12 7.92
CA ILE A 108 2.42 0.06 6.46
C ILE A 108 2.91 1.34 5.78
N SER A 109 2.71 2.51 6.40
CA SER A 109 3.25 3.78 5.91
C SER A 109 4.78 3.73 5.75
N ASP A 110 5.47 3.24 6.78
CA ASP A 110 6.93 3.05 6.75
C ASP A 110 7.37 2.04 5.67
N LEU A 111 6.64 0.91 5.52
CA LEU A 111 6.92 -0.10 4.51
C LEU A 111 6.79 0.44 3.08
N LEU A 112 5.73 1.21 2.83
CA LEU A 112 5.40 1.70 1.49
C LEU A 112 6.10 3.03 1.14
N GLY A 113 6.68 3.74 2.12
CA GLY A 113 7.24 5.08 1.92
C GLY A 113 6.20 6.10 1.43
N ILE A 114 4.94 5.96 1.89
CA ILE A 114 3.83 6.88 1.65
C ILE A 114 3.02 7.06 2.93
N ASP A 115 2.31 8.18 3.05
CA ASP A 115 1.43 8.41 4.20
C ASP A 115 0.16 7.53 4.11
N VAL A 116 -0.15 6.81 5.20
CA VAL A 116 -1.41 6.07 5.41
C VAL A 116 -2.08 6.60 6.68
N PRO A 117 -2.66 7.81 6.64
CA PRO A 117 -3.13 8.51 7.82
C PRO A 117 -4.42 7.98 8.40
N PHE A 118 -5.16 7.15 7.66
CA PHE A 118 -6.48 6.65 8.03
C PHE A 118 -6.50 5.14 8.13
N PHE A 119 -7.37 4.62 9.00
CA PHE A 119 -7.71 3.21 9.03
C PHE A 119 -9.18 2.97 9.30
N VAL A 120 -9.67 1.82 8.86
CA VAL A 120 -10.99 1.25 9.17
C VAL A 120 -10.82 -0.23 9.44
N ALA A 121 -11.14 -0.67 10.66
CA ALA A 121 -11.13 -2.08 11.01
C ALA A 121 -12.57 -2.59 11.22
N VAL A 122 -12.89 -3.74 10.62
CA VAL A 122 -14.23 -4.32 10.56
C VAL A 122 -14.19 -5.77 10.96
N GLU A 123 -14.99 -6.15 11.95
CA GLU A 123 -15.18 -7.53 12.35
C GLU A 123 -15.99 -8.32 11.31
N ARG A 124 -15.67 -9.61 11.13
CA ARG A 124 -16.38 -10.53 10.20
C ARG A 124 -17.90 -10.48 10.34
N GLY A 125 -18.40 -10.49 11.60
CA GLY A 125 -19.83 -10.43 11.88
C GLY A 125 -20.47 -9.16 11.37
N VAL A 126 -19.83 -8.03 11.61
CA VAL A 126 -20.26 -6.71 11.13
C VAL A 126 -20.22 -6.66 9.60
N TRP A 127 -19.18 -7.21 8.96
CA TRP A 127 -19.09 -7.26 7.51
C TRP A 127 -20.19 -8.13 6.90
N SER A 128 -20.46 -9.31 7.50
CA SER A 128 -21.60 -10.17 7.11
C SER A 128 -22.93 -9.44 7.17
N GLU A 129 -23.22 -8.73 8.28
CA GLU A 129 -24.43 -7.94 8.43
C GLU A 129 -24.55 -6.80 7.42
N TRP A 130 -23.42 -6.21 7.00
CA TRP A 130 -23.44 -5.18 5.97
C TRP A 130 -23.81 -5.77 4.61
N ILE A 131 -23.22 -6.90 4.25
CA ILE A 131 -23.56 -7.61 3.01
C ILE A 131 -25.05 -7.91 2.94
N ASP A 132 -25.62 -8.47 4.01
CA ASP A 132 -27.05 -8.78 4.07
C ASP A 132 -27.93 -7.52 4.02
N ALA A 133 -27.50 -6.43 4.67
CA ALA A 133 -28.22 -5.17 4.66
C ALA A 133 -28.25 -4.48 3.29
N PHE A 134 -27.29 -4.82 2.39
CA PHE A 134 -27.28 -4.38 0.99
C PHE A 134 -28.04 -5.33 0.07
N GLY A 135 -28.64 -6.39 0.59
CA GLY A 135 -29.34 -7.42 -0.19
C GLY A 135 -28.42 -8.46 -0.82
N GLY A 136 -27.27 -8.66 -0.25
CA GLY A 136 -26.20 -9.50 -0.76
C GLY A 136 -25.21 -8.74 -1.64
N VAL A 137 -24.14 -9.39 -2.05
CA VAL A 137 -23.12 -8.87 -2.97
C VAL A 137 -22.94 -9.78 -4.17
N THR A 138 -22.80 -9.19 -5.35
CA THR A 138 -22.49 -9.95 -6.57
C THR A 138 -20.97 -9.90 -6.80
N VAL A 139 -20.32 -11.02 -6.61
CA VAL A 139 -18.87 -11.18 -6.77
C VAL A 139 -18.57 -11.73 -8.16
N ALA A 140 -17.73 -11.03 -8.91
CA ALA A 140 -17.14 -11.54 -10.15
C ALA A 140 -15.74 -12.06 -9.83
N ILE A 141 -15.42 -13.28 -10.29
CA ILE A 141 -14.10 -13.91 -10.14
C ILE A 141 -13.53 -14.29 -11.50
N ASP A 142 -12.22 -14.12 -11.64
CA ASP A 142 -11.49 -14.60 -12.81
C ASP A 142 -10.79 -15.91 -12.43
N GLY A 143 -11.31 -17.02 -12.94
CA GLY A 143 -10.84 -18.37 -12.60
C GLY A 143 -11.82 -19.15 -11.73
N THR A 144 -11.32 -20.05 -10.89
CA THR A 144 -12.13 -20.92 -10.05
C THR A 144 -11.82 -20.69 -8.58
N ALA A 145 -12.81 -20.37 -7.75
CA ALA A 145 -12.70 -20.37 -6.30
C ALA A 145 -13.06 -21.75 -5.75
N ILE A 146 -12.12 -22.41 -5.09
CA ILE A 146 -12.32 -23.73 -4.48
C ILE A 146 -11.83 -23.67 -3.04
N TYR A 147 -12.73 -23.75 -2.08
CA TYR A 147 -12.40 -23.70 -0.66
C TYR A 147 -13.26 -24.65 0.18
N ALA A 148 -12.81 -24.94 1.37
CA ALA A 148 -13.54 -25.71 2.34
C ALA A 148 -13.91 -24.86 3.55
N ASP A 149 -15.15 -25.00 4.01
CA ASP A 149 -15.58 -24.41 5.28
C ASP A 149 -15.69 -25.54 6.32
N ALA A 150 -14.74 -25.57 7.23
CA ALA A 150 -14.70 -26.54 8.33
C ALA A 150 -15.44 -26.04 9.59
N SER A 151 -16.01 -24.83 9.56
CA SER A 151 -16.77 -24.27 10.69
C SER A 151 -18.18 -24.81 10.80
N VAL A 152 -18.68 -25.47 9.73
CA VAL A 152 -19.99 -26.13 9.68
C VAL A 152 -19.85 -27.66 9.82
N ASP A 153 -20.88 -28.30 10.39
CA ASP A 153 -20.93 -29.75 10.55
C ASP A 153 -22.14 -30.34 9.77
N PRO A 154 -21.92 -31.16 8.74
CA PRO A 154 -20.62 -31.60 8.20
C PRO A 154 -19.89 -30.47 7.44
N PRO A 155 -18.54 -30.52 7.41
CA PRO A 155 -17.75 -29.54 6.63
C PRO A 155 -18.16 -29.54 5.15
N ILE A 156 -18.29 -28.36 4.58
CA ILE A 156 -18.66 -28.20 3.18
C ILE A 156 -17.45 -27.84 2.32
N ARG A 157 -17.50 -28.28 1.06
CA ARG A 157 -16.59 -27.84 0.01
C ARG A 157 -17.38 -27.01 -0.99
N VAL A 158 -16.87 -25.83 -1.30
CA VAL A 158 -17.50 -24.91 -2.26
C VAL A 158 -16.61 -24.76 -3.48
N GLU A 159 -17.19 -24.86 -4.67
CA GLU A 159 -16.54 -24.59 -5.94
C GLU A 159 -17.36 -23.58 -6.73
N ILE A 160 -16.75 -22.48 -7.11
CA ILE A 160 -17.32 -21.40 -7.92
C ILE A 160 -16.42 -21.22 -9.13
N ARG A 161 -16.96 -21.40 -10.34
CA ARG A 161 -16.23 -21.25 -11.61
C ARG A 161 -16.56 -19.91 -12.22
N SER A 162 -15.53 -19.22 -12.76
CA SER A 162 -15.59 -17.96 -13.57
C SER A 162 -16.99 -17.47 -13.89
N GLU A 163 -17.73 -17.01 -12.87
CA GLU A 163 -19.10 -16.53 -12.98
C GLU A 163 -19.37 -15.42 -11.98
N GLU A 164 -20.36 -14.58 -12.28
CA GLU A 164 -20.92 -13.70 -11.28
C GLU A 164 -21.81 -14.49 -10.32
N ARG A 165 -21.54 -14.37 -9.02
CA ARG A 165 -22.33 -15.03 -7.99
C ARG A 165 -22.78 -14.02 -6.93
N THR A 166 -24.10 -13.98 -6.70
CA THR A 166 -24.65 -13.25 -5.55
C THR A 166 -24.52 -14.08 -4.28
N MET A 167 -23.92 -13.50 -3.26
CA MET A 167 -23.66 -14.11 -1.96
C MET A 167 -24.40 -13.35 -0.86
N SER A 168 -24.97 -14.07 0.09
CA SER A 168 -25.35 -13.53 1.41
C SER A 168 -24.11 -13.25 2.26
N GLY A 169 -24.25 -12.56 3.39
CA GLY A 169 -23.17 -12.40 4.35
C GLY A 169 -22.64 -13.73 4.86
N ALA A 170 -23.55 -14.72 5.08
CA ALA A 170 -23.18 -16.06 5.52
C ALA A 170 -22.32 -16.83 4.49
N ASP A 171 -22.55 -16.62 3.19
CA ASP A 171 -21.74 -17.24 2.12
C ASP A 171 -20.44 -16.48 1.86
N ALA A 172 -20.48 -15.16 2.00
CA ALA A 172 -19.38 -14.27 1.64
C ALA A 172 -18.20 -14.35 2.65
N ILE A 173 -18.48 -14.54 3.93
CA ILE A 173 -17.40 -14.65 4.93
C ILE A 173 -16.55 -15.90 4.71
N PRO A 174 -17.13 -17.14 4.60
CA PRO A 174 -16.32 -18.32 4.26
C PRO A 174 -15.54 -18.18 2.95
N PHE A 175 -16.14 -17.54 1.92
CA PHE A 175 -15.45 -17.24 0.67
C PHE A 175 -14.18 -16.40 0.88
N ALA A 176 -14.16 -15.47 1.82
CA ALA A 176 -13.04 -14.54 2.08
C ALA A 176 -12.03 -15.05 3.12
N VAL A 177 -12.38 -16.05 3.95
CA VAL A 177 -11.52 -16.46 5.07
C VAL A 177 -11.08 -17.92 5.03
N SER A 178 -11.81 -18.81 4.32
CA SER A 178 -11.48 -20.23 4.27
C SER A 178 -10.24 -20.52 3.44
N GLU A 179 -9.47 -21.54 3.83
CA GLU A 179 -8.33 -21.99 3.06
C GLU A 179 -8.74 -22.48 1.68
N GLY A 180 -7.95 -22.08 0.65
CA GLY A 180 -8.13 -22.55 -0.71
C GLY A 180 -7.68 -24.02 -0.85
N LEU A 181 -8.33 -24.74 -1.76
CA LEU A 181 -7.94 -26.09 -2.17
C LEU A 181 -7.17 -26.02 -3.50
N PRO A 182 -6.52 -27.12 -3.93
CA PRO A 182 -5.81 -27.15 -5.20
C PRO A 182 -6.68 -26.68 -6.38
N GLY A 183 -6.19 -25.68 -7.12
CA GLY A 183 -6.90 -25.05 -8.24
C GLY A 183 -7.71 -23.80 -7.84
N ASP A 184 -7.66 -23.37 -6.59
CA ASP A 184 -8.25 -22.10 -6.14
C ASP A 184 -7.51 -20.89 -6.71
N ILE A 185 -8.24 -19.82 -7.00
CA ILE A 185 -7.67 -18.50 -7.42
C ILE A 185 -6.84 -17.85 -6.32
N GLY A 186 -6.89 -18.37 -5.09
CA GLY A 186 -6.18 -17.90 -3.92
C GLY A 186 -7.00 -16.98 -3.02
N LEU A 187 -6.70 -17.07 -1.73
CA LEU A 187 -7.42 -16.38 -0.68
C LEU A 187 -7.38 -14.84 -0.86
N THR A 188 -6.24 -14.30 -1.28
CA THR A 188 -6.08 -12.86 -1.53
C THR A 188 -7.03 -12.39 -2.63
N SER A 189 -7.08 -13.09 -3.77
CA SER A 189 -7.98 -12.74 -4.89
C SER A 189 -9.46 -12.82 -4.49
N ARG A 190 -9.82 -13.81 -3.67
CA ARG A 190 -11.19 -13.93 -3.15
C ARG A 190 -11.56 -12.77 -2.22
N ARG A 191 -10.66 -12.35 -1.34
CA ARG A 191 -10.84 -11.19 -0.44
C ARG A 191 -11.02 -9.89 -1.21
N GLU A 192 -10.18 -9.66 -2.19
CA GLU A 192 -10.25 -8.47 -3.05
C GLU A 192 -11.55 -8.42 -3.84
N ALA A 193 -11.95 -9.54 -4.44
CA ALA A 193 -13.19 -9.64 -5.18
C ALA A 193 -14.40 -9.33 -4.27
N LEU A 194 -14.40 -9.86 -3.04
CA LEU A 194 -15.46 -9.57 -2.08
C LEU A 194 -15.45 -8.13 -1.59
N LEU A 195 -14.29 -7.57 -1.26
CA LEU A 195 -14.18 -6.18 -0.83
C LEU A 195 -14.69 -5.23 -1.92
N ARG A 196 -14.23 -5.41 -3.16
CA ARG A 196 -14.68 -4.64 -4.32
C ARG A 196 -16.18 -4.75 -4.53
N ALA A 197 -16.73 -5.96 -4.48
CA ALA A 197 -18.17 -6.20 -4.62
C ALA A 197 -18.99 -5.54 -3.49
N THR A 198 -18.49 -5.60 -2.25
CA THR A 198 -19.13 -4.98 -1.08
C THR A 198 -19.18 -3.45 -1.24
N LEU A 199 -18.07 -2.84 -1.61
CA LEU A 199 -17.98 -1.39 -1.82
C LEU A 199 -18.87 -0.95 -2.99
N ALA A 200 -18.83 -1.65 -4.13
CA ALA A 200 -19.69 -1.37 -5.27
C ALA A 200 -21.17 -1.50 -4.94
N GLN A 201 -21.54 -2.52 -4.16
CA GLN A 201 -22.94 -2.72 -3.75
C GLN A 201 -23.41 -1.68 -2.73
N ALA A 202 -22.52 -1.26 -1.81
CA ALA A 202 -22.82 -0.25 -0.80
C ALA A 202 -23.22 1.10 -1.42
N VAL A 203 -22.67 1.43 -2.59
CA VAL A 203 -22.93 2.69 -3.30
C VAL A 203 -23.94 2.56 -4.44
N ARG A 204 -24.22 1.35 -4.93
CA ARG A 204 -25.09 1.09 -6.07
C ARG A 204 -26.53 1.56 -5.79
N GLY A 205 -27.05 2.42 -6.67
CA GLY A 205 -28.43 2.90 -6.58
C GLY A 205 -28.74 3.78 -5.37
N GLN A 206 -27.74 4.16 -4.58
CA GLN A 206 -27.90 5.04 -3.43
C GLN A 206 -27.91 6.51 -3.87
N THR A 207 -28.80 7.29 -3.28
CA THR A 207 -28.66 8.74 -3.32
C THR A 207 -27.61 9.16 -2.29
N THR A 208 -26.97 10.33 -2.46
CA THR A 208 -26.04 10.90 -1.47
C THR A 208 -26.64 10.91 -0.05
N ARG A 209 -27.95 11.17 0.07
CA ARG A 209 -28.67 11.11 1.36
C ARG A 209 -28.75 9.68 1.91
N GLY A 210 -29.05 8.71 1.06
CA GLY A 210 -29.12 7.29 1.42
C GLY A 210 -27.76 6.76 1.85
N LEU A 211 -26.72 7.09 1.11
CA LEU A 211 -25.34 6.73 1.41
C LEU A 211 -24.89 7.27 2.78
N ARG A 212 -25.13 8.56 3.06
CA ARG A 212 -24.86 9.16 4.37
C ARG A 212 -25.61 8.48 5.50
N ALA A 213 -26.88 8.13 5.30
CA ALA A 213 -27.66 7.41 6.29
C ALA A 213 -27.11 6.00 6.55
N ALA A 214 -26.70 5.30 5.51
CA ALA A 214 -26.11 3.97 5.58
C ALA A 214 -24.77 3.97 6.35
N VAL A 215 -23.86 4.89 6.03
CA VAL A 215 -22.57 5.05 6.74
C VAL A 215 -22.81 5.41 8.20
N ARG A 216 -23.67 6.41 8.48
CA ARG A 216 -23.97 6.84 9.86
C ARG A 216 -24.53 5.71 10.72
N LYS A 217 -25.40 4.87 10.16
CA LYS A 217 -25.97 3.73 10.90
C LYS A 217 -24.92 2.72 11.31
N ARG A 218 -23.85 2.55 10.50
CA ARG A 218 -22.84 1.51 10.68
C ARG A 218 -21.57 1.99 11.39
N PHE A 219 -21.36 3.28 11.43
CA PHE A 219 -20.20 3.92 12.05
C PHE A 219 -19.86 3.41 13.45
N PRO A 220 -20.85 3.20 14.39
CA PRO A 220 -20.56 2.69 15.71
C PRO A 220 -20.05 1.25 15.79
N ALA A 221 -20.16 0.49 14.70
CA ALA A 221 -19.77 -0.91 14.62
C ALA A 221 -18.38 -1.11 13.99
N ILE A 222 -17.64 -0.04 13.73
CA ILE A 222 -16.29 -0.08 13.16
C ILE A 222 -15.29 0.59 14.09
N GLU A 223 -14.07 0.08 14.10
CA GLU A 223 -12.94 0.75 14.71
C GLU A 223 -12.25 1.62 13.66
N THR A 224 -12.08 2.92 13.92
CA THR A 224 -11.47 3.84 12.96
C THR A 224 -10.98 5.13 13.62
N ASN A 225 -9.99 5.77 13.02
CA ASN A 225 -9.59 7.14 13.34
C ASN A 225 -10.19 8.17 12.36
N CYS A 226 -11.03 7.73 11.41
CA CYS A 226 -11.78 8.61 10.54
C CYS A 226 -12.91 9.32 11.30
N ALA A 227 -13.16 10.58 10.98
CA ALA A 227 -14.44 11.20 11.31
C ALA A 227 -15.56 10.60 10.44
N LEU A 228 -16.80 10.72 10.90
CA LEU A 228 -17.95 10.27 10.11
C LEU A 228 -17.99 10.94 8.73
N GLU A 229 -17.61 12.21 8.65
CA GLU A 229 -17.58 12.97 7.40
C GLU A 229 -16.46 12.45 6.45
N ASP A 230 -15.32 12.02 6.98
CA ASP A 230 -14.25 11.38 6.18
C ASP A 230 -14.77 10.12 5.48
N LEU A 231 -15.57 9.29 6.18
CA LEU A 231 -16.17 8.09 5.58
C LEU A 231 -17.23 8.41 4.53
N PHE A 232 -17.93 9.55 4.66
CA PHE A 232 -18.82 10.03 3.60
C PHE A 232 -18.05 10.43 2.36
N ASP A 233 -16.90 11.07 2.52
CA ASP A 233 -16.04 11.45 1.39
C ASP A 233 -15.48 10.22 0.69
N VAL A 234 -14.95 9.23 1.44
CA VAL A 234 -14.52 7.93 0.90
C VAL A 234 -15.66 7.26 0.13
N ALA A 235 -16.86 7.17 0.73
CA ALA A 235 -18.01 6.54 0.09
C ALA A 235 -18.46 7.28 -1.18
N THR A 236 -18.31 8.60 -1.22
CA THR A 236 -18.63 9.42 -2.41
C THR A 236 -17.64 9.12 -3.54
N VAL A 237 -16.33 9.07 -3.25
CA VAL A 237 -15.31 8.70 -4.25
C VAL A 237 -15.58 7.30 -4.80
N LEU A 238 -15.85 6.33 -3.93
CA LEU A 238 -16.18 4.96 -4.34
C LEU A 238 -17.44 4.89 -5.21
N HIS A 239 -18.39 5.82 -5.04
CA HIS A 239 -19.60 5.92 -5.85
C HIS A 239 -19.31 6.52 -7.23
N ASP A 240 -18.44 7.50 -7.31
CA ASP A 240 -18.21 8.31 -8.51
C ASP A 240 -17.12 7.71 -9.42
N VAL A 241 -16.24 6.87 -8.88
CA VAL A 241 -15.19 6.18 -9.65
C VAL A 241 -15.79 5.09 -10.53
N SER A 242 -15.47 5.11 -11.83
CA SER A 242 -15.88 4.06 -12.75
C SER A 242 -15.15 2.74 -12.46
N ALA A 243 -15.77 1.61 -12.79
CA ALA A 243 -15.16 0.29 -12.58
C ALA A 243 -13.78 0.14 -13.26
N ASP A 244 -13.62 0.76 -14.42
CA ASP A 244 -12.37 0.72 -15.22
C ASP A 244 -11.23 1.54 -14.60
N ALA A 245 -11.56 2.49 -13.72
CA ALA A 245 -10.58 3.30 -12.99
C ALA A 245 -10.18 2.67 -11.65
N VAL A 246 -10.71 1.48 -11.32
CA VAL A 246 -10.34 0.73 -10.12
C VAL A 246 -9.22 -0.25 -10.45
N ARG A 247 -8.05 -0.03 -9.87
CA ARG A 247 -6.90 -0.93 -9.99
C ARG A 247 -6.72 -1.76 -8.74
N THR A 248 -6.39 -3.03 -8.89
CA THR A 248 -6.04 -3.92 -7.78
C THR A 248 -4.62 -4.42 -7.94
N VAL A 249 -3.86 -4.33 -6.89
CA VAL A 249 -2.45 -4.74 -6.83
C VAL A 249 -2.22 -5.54 -5.57
N VAL A 250 -1.38 -6.55 -5.63
CA VAL A 250 -0.94 -7.34 -4.47
C VAL A 250 0.46 -6.91 -4.08
N LEU A 251 0.72 -6.71 -2.80
CA LEU A 251 2.06 -6.44 -2.28
C LEU A 251 2.98 -7.62 -2.62
N PRO A 252 4.05 -7.40 -3.39
CA PRO A 252 4.96 -8.46 -3.78
C PRO A 252 5.72 -8.98 -2.56
N THR A 253 5.68 -10.31 -2.36
CA THR A 253 6.31 -10.97 -1.23
C THR A 253 7.08 -12.19 -1.66
N GLU A 254 8.02 -12.60 -0.82
CA GLU A 254 8.71 -13.87 -0.92
C GLU A 254 8.72 -14.59 0.43
N THR A 255 8.89 -15.90 0.37
CA THR A 255 9.04 -16.72 1.56
C THR A 255 10.52 -16.96 1.81
N VAL A 256 11.01 -16.54 2.97
CA VAL A 256 12.39 -16.74 3.40
C VAL A 256 12.47 -17.58 4.67
N ILE A 257 13.59 -18.24 4.92
CA ILE A 257 13.82 -19.00 6.15
C ILE A 257 14.69 -18.14 7.10
N VAL A 258 14.12 -17.77 8.23
CA VAL A 258 14.80 -17.01 9.28
C VAL A 258 14.78 -17.86 10.56
N GLU A 259 15.98 -18.19 11.10
CA GLU A 259 16.13 -19.02 12.30
C GLU A 259 15.43 -20.38 12.24
N GLY A 260 15.22 -20.92 11.02
CA GLY A 260 14.55 -22.20 10.77
C GLY A 260 13.04 -22.10 10.61
N GLU A 261 12.44 -20.93 10.71
CA GLU A 261 11.02 -20.66 10.46
C GLU A 261 10.80 -20.02 9.08
N SER A 262 9.71 -20.39 8.45
CA SER A 262 9.28 -19.81 7.16
C SER A 262 8.53 -18.50 7.42
N VAL A 263 9.03 -17.39 6.92
CA VAL A 263 8.45 -16.05 7.10
C VAL A 263 8.19 -15.38 5.75
N ILE A 264 7.25 -14.45 5.74
CA ILE A 264 6.87 -13.68 4.54
C ILE A 264 7.55 -12.31 4.60
N GLU A 265 8.40 -12.02 3.63
CA GLU A 265 9.08 -10.72 3.51
C GLU A 265 8.64 -9.97 2.24
N PRO A 266 8.60 -8.63 2.25
CA PRO A 266 8.31 -7.85 1.07
C PRO A 266 9.49 -7.88 0.10
N LYS A 267 9.23 -8.01 -1.20
CA LYS A 267 10.22 -7.81 -2.25
C LYS A 267 10.34 -6.31 -2.50
N ILE A 268 11.32 -5.69 -1.86
CA ILE A 268 11.44 -4.23 -1.77
C ILE A 268 11.49 -3.57 -3.15
N VAL A 269 12.30 -4.07 -4.08
CA VAL A 269 12.45 -3.49 -5.42
C VAL A 269 11.13 -3.52 -6.22
N GLU A 270 10.43 -4.65 -6.20
CA GLU A 270 9.12 -4.78 -6.86
C GLU A 270 8.06 -3.91 -6.17
N LEU A 271 8.13 -3.81 -4.84
CA LEU A 271 7.22 -2.98 -4.05
C LEU A 271 7.39 -1.48 -4.36
N GLU A 272 8.63 -0.98 -4.39
CA GLU A 272 8.94 0.41 -4.74
C GLU A 272 8.38 0.78 -6.12
N ARG A 273 8.51 -0.12 -7.11
CA ARG A 273 7.93 0.05 -8.44
C ARG A 273 6.40 0.15 -8.40
N ILE A 274 5.74 -0.76 -7.68
CA ILE A 274 4.29 -0.75 -7.52
C ILE A 274 3.83 0.55 -6.85
N VAL A 275 4.54 0.99 -5.81
CA VAL A 275 4.24 2.27 -5.15
C VAL A 275 4.41 3.43 -6.13
N ALA A 276 5.51 3.47 -6.89
CA ALA A 276 5.77 4.52 -7.86
C ALA A 276 4.65 4.59 -8.92
N SER A 277 4.36 3.49 -9.59
CA SER A 277 3.39 3.46 -10.70
C SER A 277 1.93 3.53 -10.22
N SER A 278 1.58 2.82 -9.16
CA SER A 278 0.18 2.65 -8.77
C SER A 278 -0.29 3.67 -7.73
N LEU A 279 0.56 4.02 -6.77
CA LEU A 279 0.18 4.89 -5.65
C LEU A 279 0.65 6.33 -5.82
N LYS A 280 1.82 6.55 -6.45
CA LYS A 280 2.31 7.90 -6.77
C LYS A 280 1.88 8.39 -8.16
N GLY A 281 1.32 7.50 -9.00
CA GLY A 281 0.83 7.83 -10.33
C GLY A 281 1.94 8.22 -11.31
N LEU A 282 3.15 7.66 -11.12
CA LEU A 282 4.24 7.86 -12.05
C LEU A 282 3.99 7.00 -13.30
N ASP A 283 3.91 7.64 -14.46
CA ASP A 283 3.81 6.93 -15.73
C ASP A 283 5.15 6.21 -16.00
N LEU A 284 5.08 4.90 -16.19
CA LEU A 284 6.22 4.11 -16.64
C LEU A 284 6.43 4.39 -18.11
N LEU A 285 7.45 5.16 -18.40
CA LEU A 285 7.85 5.53 -19.75
C LEU A 285 8.43 4.33 -20.52
N THR A 286 8.51 4.46 -21.85
CA THR A 286 9.17 3.45 -22.68
C THR A 286 10.69 3.66 -22.72
N PRO A 287 11.49 2.61 -23.01
CA PRO A 287 12.96 2.72 -23.02
C PRO A 287 13.52 3.83 -23.91
N ASP A 288 12.87 4.14 -25.05
CA ASP A 288 13.28 5.18 -25.99
C ASP A 288 13.11 6.61 -25.46
N GLU A 289 12.32 6.79 -24.41
CA GLU A 289 12.14 8.06 -23.69
C GLU A 289 13.15 8.26 -22.55
N VAL A 290 14.10 7.31 -22.37
CA VAL A 290 15.07 7.32 -21.26
C VAL A 290 16.49 7.49 -21.77
N ASN A 291 17.12 8.59 -21.38
CA ASN A 291 18.50 8.91 -21.72
C ASN A 291 19.45 8.52 -20.56
N VAL A 292 20.37 7.60 -20.81
CA VAL A 292 21.21 7.00 -19.76
C VAL A 292 22.70 7.29 -20.00
N ALA A 293 23.39 7.80 -18.97
CA ALA A 293 24.85 7.77 -18.92
C ALA A 293 25.31 6.53 -18.13
N VAL A 294 26.23 5.75 -18.71
CA VAL A 294 26.67 4.46 -18.12
C VAL A 294 28.13 4.55 -17.69
N PHE A 295 28.40 4.24 -16.43
CA PHE A 295 29.73 4.26 -15.84
C PHE A 295 30.13 2.90 -15.27
N ASN A 296 31.38 2.51 -15.51
CA ASN A 296 31.96 1.31 -14.92
C ASN A 296 32.37 1.59 -13.46
N GLY A 297 31.73 0.96 -12.53
CA GLY A 297 32.00 1.05 -11.08
C GLY A 297 32.54 -0.24 -10.46
N ASN A 298 32.77 -1.31 -11.26
CA ASN A 298 33.29 -2.60 -10.75
C ASN A 298 34.70 -2.95 -11.26
N GLY A 299 35.30 -2.11 -12.12
CA GLY A 299 36.62 -2.31 -12.67
C GLY A 299 36.76 -3.43 -13.71
N ILE A 300 35.68 -4.11 -14.05
CA ILE A 300 35.68 -5.13 -15.12
C ILE A 300 35.87 -4.42 -16.44
N ARG A 301 36.86 -4.90 -17.23
CA ARG A 301 37.15 -4.32 -18.55
C ARG A 301 35.90 -4.29 -19.43
N GLU A 302 35.68 -3.14 -20.07
CA GLU A 302 34.57 -2.91 -21.03
C GLU A 302 33.16 -3.03 -20.41
N MET A 303 33.00 -3.09 -19.07
CA MET A 303 31.70 -3.25 -18.44
C MET A 303 30.72 -2.16 -18.85
N ALA A 304 31.10 -0.88 -18.79
CA ALA A 304 30.21 0.21 -19.21
C ALA A 304 29.83 0.13 -20.68
N SER A 305 30.75 -0.27 -21.56
CA SER A 305 30.46 -0.43 -23.00
C SER A 305 29.49 -1.59 -23.26
N ARG A 306 29.69 -2.72 -22.61
CA ARG A 306 28.80 -3.89 -22.70
C ARG A 306 27.42 -3.57 -22.15
N THR A 307 27.34 -2.88 -21.01
CA THR A 307 26.08 -2.42 -20.42
C THR A 307 25.37 -1.45 -21.37
N ALA A 308 26.09 -0.53 -21.97
CA ALA A 308 25.53 0.41 -22.94
C ALA A 308 24.99 -0.30 -24.20
N GLU A 309 25.68 -1.32 -24.72
CA GLU A 309 25.21 -2.13 -25.85
C GLU A 309 23.95 -2.94 -25.47
N TYR A 310 23.97 -3.55 -24.29
CA TYR A 310 22.83 -4.28 -23.74
C TYR A 310 21.57 -3.39 -23.62
N LEU A 311 21.73 -2.16 -23.13
CA LEU A 311 20.63 -1.19 -23.02
C LEU A 311 20.17 -0.65 -24.37
N ARG A 312 21.09 -0.35 -25.30
CA ARG A 312 20.72 0.06 -26.67
C ARG A 312 19.90 -1.01 -27.39
N ALA A 313 20.25 -2.29 -27.21
CA ALA A 313 19.48 -3.40 -27.77
C ALA A 313 18.05 -3.48 -27.23
N ARG A 314 17.79 -2.83 -26.08
CA ARG A 314 16.48 -2.72 -25.45
C ARG A 314 15.78 -1.38 -25.66
N GLY A 315 16.34 -0.53 -26.52
CA GLY A 315 15.72 0.73 -26.94
C GLY A 315 16.18 1.98 -26.18
N PHE A 316 17.06 1.87 -25.17
CA PHE A 316 17.53 3.04 -24.42
C PHE A 316 18.47 3.94 -25.21
N SER A 317 18.37 5.24 -24.98
CA SER A 317 19.31 6.25 -25.49
C SER A 317 20.52 6.38 -24.56
N ILE A 318 21.73 6.06 -25.04
CA ILE A 318 22.96 6.16 -24.25
C ILE A 318 23.67 7.47 -24.55
N THR A 319 23.72 8.37 -23.55
CA THR A 319 24.30 9.71 -23.68
C THR A 319 25.81 9.73 -23.39
N ARG A 320 26.31 8.82 -22.53
CA ARG A 320 27.73 8.75 -22.16
C ARG A 320 28.10 7.33 -21.76
N ILE A 321 29.36 6.97 -22.00
CA ILE A 321 30.01 5.77 -21.48
C ILE A 321 31.33 6.20 -20.86
N GLY A 322 31.62 5.75 -19.61
CA GLY A 322 32.81 6.13 -18.88
C GLY A 322 33.18 5.19 -17.74
N ASN A 323 34.15 5.60 -16.95
CA ASN A 323 34.44 4.97 -15.68
C ASN A 323 33.90 5.84 -14.54
N ALA A 324 33.46 5.21 -13.46
CA ALA A 324 33.14 5.89 -12.22
C ALA A 324 34.43 6.44 -11.56
N ASP A 325 34.25 7.21 -10.53
CA ASP A 325 35.33 7.76 -9.68
C ASP A 325 36.05 6.67 -8.89
N SER A 326 35.38 5.53 -8.66
CA SER A 326 35.92 4.32 -8.01
C SER A 326 35.47 3.05 -8.73
N PHE A 327 36.14 1.91 -8.47
CA PHE A 327 35.79 0.60 -9.00
C PHE A 327 35.31 -0.41 -7.94
N ASP A 328 34.95 0.07 -6.78
CA ASP A 328 34.50 -0.72 -5.64
C ASP A 328 33.01 -0.52 -5.31
N TYR A 329 32.25 -0.02 -6.26
CA TYR A 329 30.80 0.12 -6.11
C TYR A 329 30.13 -1.24 -5.90
N SER A 330 29.41 -1.35 -4.78
CA SER A 330 28.55 -2.50 -4.44
C SER A 330 27.42 -1.99 -3.56
N PRO A 331 26.19 -2.08 -4.03
CA PRO A 331 25.67 -2.61 -5.30
C PRO A 331 25.85 -1.70 -6.52
N SER A 332 25.09 -1.96 -7.61
CA SER A 332 24.93 -1.00 -8.71
C SER A 332 24.00 0.14 -8.29
N TYR A 333 24.17 1.32 -8.92
CA TYR A 333 23.36 2.51 -8.60
C TYR A 333 22.74 3.11 -9.86
N ILE A 334 21.47 3.52 -9.74
CA ILE A 334 20.78 4.38 -10.69
C ILE A 334 20.56 5.73 -10.00
N VAL A 335 21.26 6.77 -10.44
CA VAL A 335 21.08 8.14 -9.95
C VAL A 335 20.03 8.84 -10.81
N VAL A 336 18.95 9.30 -10.19
CA VAL A 336 17.84 10.00 -10.86
C VAL A 336 18.20 11.47 -11.03
N LEU A 337 18.28 11.93 -12.29
CA LEU A 337 18.61 13.33 -12.62
C LEU A 337 17.39 14.14 -13.07
N SER A 338 16.31 13.45 -13.54
CA SER A 338 15.09 14.13 -14.01
C SER A 338 13.83 13.52 -13.40
N ASP A 339 13.45 12.31 -13.79
CA ASP A 339 12.19 11.67 -13.43
C ASP A 339 12.43 10.27 -12.87
N GLU A 340 11.89 10.02 -11.66
CA GLU A 340 11.99 8.72 -10.97
C GLU A 340 11.35 7.57 -11.79
N ALA A 341 10.28 7.86 -12.55
CA ALA A 341 9.64 6.86 -13.40
C ALA A 341 10.60 6.26 -14.42
N LYS A 342 11.55 7.03 -14.93
CA LYS A 342 12.60 6.56 -15.86
C LYS A 342 13.55 5.56 -15.22
N ALA A 343 13.82 5.72 -13.91
CA ALA A 343 14.68 4.78 -13.18
C ALA A 343 14.06 3.38 -13.09
N TRP A 344 12.74 3.30 -12.96
CA TRP A 344 12.02 2.02 -12.94
C TRP A 344 12.09 1.31 -14.29
N VAL A 345 11.94 2.05 -15.39
CA VAL A 345 12.10 1.50 -16.77
C VAL A 345 13.50 0.93 -16.97
N LEU A 346 14.53 1.66 -16.48
CA LEU A 346 15.91 1.20 -16.59
C LEU A 346 16.17 -0.03 -15.72
N GLN A 347 15.68 -0.04 -14.49
CA GLN A 347 15.86 -1.16 -13.56
C GLN A 347 15.23 -2.45 -14.10
N ASP A 348 14.03 -2.35 -14.71
CA ASP A 348 13.34 -3.49 -15.32
C ASP A 348 14.11 -4.09 -16.49
N ALA A 349 14.84 -3.27 -17.23
CA ALA A 349 15.60 -3.72 -18.38
C ALA A 349 16.93 -4.36 -18.00
N LEU A 350 17.43 -4.12 -16.80
CA LEU A 350 18.71 -4.67 -16.32
C LEU A 350 18.55 -6.12 -15.84
N PRO A 351 19.59 -6.95 -15.93
CA PRO A 351 19.55 -8.30 -15.40
C PRO A 351 19.38 -8.30 -13.86
N PRO A 352 18.86 -9.39 -13.27
CA PRO A 352 18.70 -9.51 -11.83
C PRO A 352 20.02 -9.22 -11.09
N ASN A 353 20.05 -8.14 -10.33
CA ASN A 353 21.20 -7.64 -9.60
C ASN A 353 20.72 -6.75 -8.46
N GLU A 354 21.52 -6.55 -7.42
CA GLU A 354 21.24 -5.53 -6.42
C GLU A 354 21.50 -4.15 -7.02
N ILE A 355 20.41 -3.39 -7.23
CA ILE A 355 20.44 -2.05 -7.79
C ILE A 355 19.75 -1.11 -6.83
N ARG A 356 20.40 0.02 -6.51
CA ARG A 356 19.81 1.07 -5.68
C ARG A 356 19.48 2.30 -6.52
N ILE A 357 18.24 2.74 -6.44
CA ILE A 357 17.81 4.02 -6.98
C ILE A 357 18.09 5.09 -5.93
N VAL A 358 18.83 6.13 -6.32
CA VAL A 358 19.26 7.23 -5.44
C VAL A 358 19.08 8.56 -6.15
N PHE A 359 19.09 9.65 -5.36
CA PHE A 359 19.05 11.01 -5.88
C PHE A 359 20.39 11.73 -5.63
N PRO A 360 20.76 12.76 -6.39
CA PRO A 360 21.99 13.49 -6.24
C PRO A 360 22.25 13.97 -4.80
N GLU A 361 21.21 14.39 -4.08
CA GLU A 361 21.26 14.88 -2.70
C GLU A 361 21.59 13.78 -1.68
N THR A 362 21.26 12.53 -1.97
CA THR A 362 21.56 11.37 -1.12
C THR A 362 22.82 10.63 -1.53
N PHE A 363 23.44 11.05 -2.62
CA PHE A 363 24.63 10.44 -3.24
C PHE A 363 25.72 11.47 -3.55
N GLU A 364 25.83 12.51 -2.70
CA GLU A 364 26.57 13.76 -2.96
C GLU A 364 28.01 13.56 -3.40
N GLU A 365 28.83 12.77 -2.66
CA GLU A 365 30.26 12.62 -2.95
C GLU A 365 30.53 12.00 -4.32
N SER A 366 29.88 10.87 -4.60
CA SER A 366 30.03 10.16 -5.88
C SER A 366 29.43 10.92 -7.04
N TYR A 367 28.29 11.56 -6.84
CA TYR A 367 27.67 12.38 -7.89
C TYR A 367 28.50 13.60 -8.23
N ALA A 368 29.04 14.32 -7.24
CA ALA A 368 29.90 15.48 -7.44
C ALA A 368 31.16 15.14 -8.28
N ALA A 369 31.70 13.94 -8.12
CA ALA A 369 32.85 13.48 -8.91
C ALA A 369 32.48 13.17 -10.38
N LEU A 370 31.22 12.82 -10.67
CA LEU A 370 30.76 12.38 -11.98
C LEU A 370 29.96 13.44 -12.75
N GLN A 371 29.36 14.43 -12.09
CA GLN A 371 28.44 15.40 -12.68
C GLN A 371 28.99 16.14 -13.91
N ASP A 372 30.27 16.50 -13.89
CA ASP A 372 30.92 17.21 -15.01
C ASP A 372 31.09 16.33 -16.27
N TYR A 373 30.96 15.02 -16.12
CA TYR A 373 31.03 14.06 -17.23
C TYR A 373 29.65 13.65 -17.74
N VAL A 374 28.57 14.08 -17.11
CA VAL A 374 27.20 13.77 -17.51
C VAL A 374 26.67 14.81 -18.50
N PRO A 375 26.33 14.42 -19.75
CA PRO A 375 25.82 15.37 -20.73
C PRO A 375 24.47 15.97 -20.32
N VAL A 376 24.23 17.21 -20.76
CA VAL A 376 22.91 17.85 -20.62
C VAL A 376 21.85 17.01 -21.36
N GLY A 377 20.69 16.80 -20.72
CA GLY A 377 19.62 15.99 -21.27
C GLY A 377 19.73 14.51 -20.89
N THR A 378 20.68 14.11 -20.05
CA THR A 378 20.73 12.78 -19.45
C THR A 378 19.67 12.72 -18.33
N ASP A 379 18.86 11.66 -18.36
CA ASP A 379 17.81 11.43 -17.36
C ASP A 379 18.33 10.64 -16.16
N LEU A 380 19.19 9.67 -16.43
CA LEU A 380 19.70 8.72 -15.44
C LEU A 380 21.21 8.51 -15.59
N LEU A 381 21.89 8.38 -14.46
CA LEU A 381 23.27 7.92 -14.40
C LEU A 381 23.29 6.49 -13.83
N LEU A 382 23.72 5.53 -14.62
CA LEU A 382 23.91 4.13 -14.19
C LEU A 382 25.37 3.88 -13.85
N ILE A 383 25.65 3.45 -12.61
CA ILE A 383 26.96 2.95 -12.19
C ILE A 383 26.87 1.44 -12.07
N ALA A 384 27.53 0.73 -12.98
CA ALA A 384 27.59 -0.74 -12.96
C ALA A 384 28.55 -1.21 -11.87
N GLY A 385 28.00 -1.68 -10.77
CA GLY A 385 28.73 -2.17 -9.60
C GLY A 385 29.05 -3.66 -9.63
N GLN A 386 29.57 -4.16 -8.52
CA GLN A 386 29.88 -5.59 -8.35
C GLN A 386 28.60 -6.43 -8.51
N GLY A 387 28.71 -7.61 -9.12
CA GLY A 387 27.57 -8.50 -9.36
C GLY A 387 26.76 -8.18 -10.63
N MET A 388 27.06 -7.09 -11.36
CA MET A 388 26.45 -6.83 -12.66
C MET A 388 27.00 -7.84 -13.69
N GLU A 389 26.17 -8.83 -14.03
CA GLU A 389 26.46 -9.84 -15.05
C GLU A 389 25.49 -9.62 -16.23
N LEU A 390 26.06 -9.41 -17.41
CA LEU A 390 25.31 -9.25 -18.67
C LEU A 390 25.47 -10.55 -19.47
N GLU A 391 24.40 -11.26 -19.69
CA GLU A 391 24.38 -12.42 -20.59
C GLU A 391 24.46 -12.03 -22.06
#